data_06c5d9d3e0e1f315187776d138201927
#
_entry.id   06c5d9d3e0e1f315187776d138201927
#
_cell.length_a   1.000
_cell.length_b   1.000
_cell.length_c   1.000
_cell.angle_alpha   90.00
_cell.angle_beta   90.00
_cell.angle_gamma   90.00
#
_symmetry.space_group_name_H-M   'P 1'
#
loop_
_entity.id
_entity.type
_entity.pdbx_description
1 polymer ?
#
loop_
_entity_poly.entity_id
_entity_poly.type
_entity_poly.pdbx_seq_one_letter_code
_entity_poly.pdbx_strand_id
1 'polypeptide(L)'
;TFTDHMFICHYKDSKWQKPEIKPYQPLTLHPSASVLHYGQAVFEGMKAFKDHKEKIWLFRPDENFRRINRSAHRLQIPEFPEKYFFEGIKQLVKIDQAWIKQGEGNSLYIRPFVFASQPTVQASASDEYIFMIICAPVTTYYSGGDINVLIAEEYSRAANGGVGFAKAAGNYAAQFYPTSEALKKGFQQIIWTDANNHEYLEAVSYTHLTLPTNRC
;
A
#
# COMPACT_ATOMS: atom_id res chain seq x y z
N THR A 1 1.44 14.74 -7.15
CA THR A 1 2.89 15.00 -7.23
C THR A 1 3.63 14.00 -6.37
N PHE A 2 4.78 13.52 -6.85
CA PHE A 2 5.70 12.68 -6.08
C PHE A 2 6.95 13.49 -5.72
N THR A 3 7.74 13.00 -4.76
CA THR A 3 9.02 13.62 -4.40
C THR A 3 10.09 13.40 -5.47
N ASP A 4 11.25 14.00 -5.32
CA ASP A 4 12.29 14.03 -6.36
C ASP A 4 13.03 12.71 -6.54
N HIS A 5 12.98 11.81 -5.55
CA HIS A 5 13.75 10.56 -5.57
C HIS A 5 12.86 9.34 -5.33
N MET A 6 13.38 8.18 -5.74
CA MET A 6 12.83 6.86 -5.49
C MET A 6 13.93 5.90 -5.04
N PHE A 7 13.56 4.94 -4.19
CA PHE A 7 14.40 3.80 -3.84
C PHE A 7 14.04 2.62 -4.73
N ILE A 8 15.05 1.88 -5.21
CA ILE A 8 14.87 0.68 -6.03
C ILE A 8 15.85 -0.41 -5.64
N CYS A 9 15.38 -1.64 -5.60
CA CYS A 9 16.18 -2.84 -5.34
C CYS A 9 15.67 -3.99 -6.20
N HIS A 10 16.54 -4.63 -6.96
CA HIS A 10 16.20 -5.75 -7.83
C HIS A 10 16.45 -7.08 -7.12
N TYR A 11 15.59 -8.07 -7.35
CA TYR A 11 15.82 -9.47 -7.01
C TYR A 11 16.12 -10.24 -8.27
N LYS A 12 17.33 -10.79 -8.35
CA LYS A 12 17.83 -11.63 -9.46
C LYS A 12 18.81 -12.65 -8.92
N ASP A 13 18.99 -13.75 -9.62
CA ASP A 13 19.90 -14.82 -9.22
C ASP A 13 19.68 -15.28 -7.76
N SER A 14 18.40 -15.43 -7.41
CA SER A 14 17.94 -15.86 -6.07
C SER A 14 18.40 -14.97 -4.91
N LYS A 15 18.65 -13.69 -5.16
CA LYS A 15 19.05 -12.73 -4.10
C LYS A 15 18.65 -11.28 -4.41
N TRP A 16 18.39 -10.51 -3.36
CA TRP A 16 18.27 -9.08 -3.44
C TRP A 16 19.62 -8.43 -3.73
N GLN A 17 19.67 -7.63 -4.79
CA GLN A 17 20.85 -6.91 -5.19
C GLN A 17 21.06 -5.69 -4.29
N LYS A 18 22.17 -4.96 -4.48
CA LYS A 18 22.42 -3.71 -3.77
C LYS A 18 21.36 -2.67 -4.14
N PRO A 19 20.65 -2.08 -3.14
CA PRO A 19 19.66 -1.06 -3.41
C PRO A 19 20.29 0.27 -3.86
N GLU A 20 19.51 1.08 -4.57
CA GLU A 20 19.91 2.39 -5.07
C GLU A 20 18.80 3.43 -4.77
N ILE A 21 19.22 4.68 -4.55
CA ILE A 21 18.32 5.84 -4.60
C ILE A 21 18.63 6.58 -5.90
N LYS A 22 17.57 6.82 -6.68
CA LYS A 22 17.64 7.47 -8.00
C LYS A 22 16.64 8.62 -8.07
N PRO A 23 16.81 9.57 -9.02
CA PRO A 23 15.76 10.51 -9.34
C PRO A 23 14.46 9.77 -9.70
N TYR A 24 13.32 10.33 -9.28
CA TYR A 24 12.01 9.79 -9.64
C TYR A 24 11.80 9.86 -11.15
N GLN A 25 11.59 8.72 -11.78
CA GLN A 25 11.46 8.62 -13.23
C GLN A 25 10.59 7.40 -13.63
N PRO A 26 10.07 7.36 -14.87
CA PRO A 26 9.38 6.19 -15.39
C PRO A 26 10.22 4.92 -15.33
N LEU A 27 9.54 3.78 -15.15
CA LEU A 27 10.15 2.45 -15.23
C LEU A 27 10.00 1.89 -16.65
N THR A 28 11.05 1.24 -17.14
CA THR A 28 10.97 0.42 -18.35
C THR A 28 10.76 -1.03 -17.96
N LEU A 29 9.66 -1.61 -18.41
CA LEU A 29 9.31 -3.02 -18.21
C LEU A 29 9.07 -3.68 -19.57
N HIS A 30 9.40 -4.97 -19.66
CA HIS A 30 8.98 -5.75 -20.81
C HIS A 30 7.44 -5.89 -20.83
N PRO A 31 6.79 -5.87 -22.00
CA PRO A 31 5.34 -6.12 -22.10
C PRO A 31 4.92 -7.47 -21.51
N SER A 32 5.82 -8.44 -21.47
CA SER A 32 5.64 -9.76 -20.87
C SER A 32 6.02 -9.81 -19.38
N ALA A 33 6.31 -8.68 -18.71
CA ALA A 33 6.57 -8.68 -17.27
C ALA A 33 5.37 -9.29 -16.52
N SER A 34 5.61 -10.36 -15.75
CA SER A 34 4.55 -11.21 -15.21
C SER A 34 3.53 -10.48 -14.33
N VAL A 35 3.93 -9.36 -13.69
CA VAL A 35 3.01 -8.50 -12.93
C VAL A 35 1.88 -7.93 -13.78
N LEU A 36 2.13 -7.64 -15.07
CA LEU A 36 1.13 -7.08 -15.99
C LEU A 36 0.04 -8.10 -16.36
N HIS A 37 0.32 -9.40 -16.19
CA HIS A 37 -0.57 -10.49 -16.54
C HIS A 37 -1.23 -11.15 -15.33
N TYR A 38 -0.50 -11.30 -14.22
CA TYR A 38 -0.95 -12.07 -13.06
C TYR A 38 -1.05 -11.25 -11.76
N GLY A 39 -0.67 -9.97 -11.78
CA GLY A 39 -0.83 -9.08 -10.63
C GLY A 39 -0.03 -9.50 -9.39
N GLN A 40 1.08 -10.25 -9.53
CA GLN A 40 1.92 -10.66 -8.41
C GLN A 40 2.67 -9.44 -7.84
N ALA A 41 1.97 -8.68 -6.99
CA ALA A 41 2.46 -7.46 -6.37
C ALA A 41 1.84 -7.26 -4.99
N VAL A 42 2.63 -6.73 -4.04
CA VAL A 42 2.18 -6.30 -2.72
C VAL A 42 2.73 -4.91 -2.41
N PHE A 43 2.06 -4.19 -1.52
CA PHE A 43 2.48 -2.84 -1.16
C PHE A 43 2.20 -2.51 0.30
N GLU A 44 2.79 -1.42 0.75
CA GLU A 44 2.57 -0.82 2.05
C GLU A 44 2.24 0.67 1.95
N GLY A 45 1.82 1.24 3.05
CA GLY A 45 1.61 2.67 3.18
C GLY A 45 1.88 3.10 4.62
N MET A 46 2.74 4.08 4.77
CA MET A 46 3.03 4.73 6.05
C MET A 46 3.24 6.22 5.82
N LYS A 47 3.30 6.99 6.91
CA LYS A 47 3.48 8.43 6.84
C LYS A 47 4.66 8.87 7.69
N ALA A 48 5.41 9.86 7.19
CA ALA A 48 6.37 10.62 7.96
C ALA A 48 5.78 12.00 8.30
N PHE A 49 5.94 12.41 9.55
CA PHE A 49 5.44 13.67 10.09
C PHE A 49 6.60 14.51 10.58
N LYS A 50 6.52 15.81 10.40
CA LYS A 50 7.51 16.77 10.90
C LYS A 50 6.91 17.56 12.08
N ASP A 51 7.59 17.51 13.23
CA ASP A 51 7.16 18.24 14.41
C ASP A 51 7.64 19.72 14.38
N HIS A 52 7.25 20.48 15.41
CA HIS A 52 7.61 21.90 15.57
C HIS A 52 9.12 22.15 15.76
N LYS A 53 9.91 21.10 16.02
CA LYS A 53 11.38 21.12 16.13
C LYS A 53 12.07 20.60 14.88
N GLU A 54 11.38 20.55 13.75
CA GLU A 54 11.88 20.01 12.47
C GLU A 54 12.25 18.52 12.51
N LYS A 55 11.91 17.80 13.60
CA LYS A 55 12.22 16.38 13.71
C LYS A 55 11.18 15.54 12.97
N ILE A 56 11.65 14.53 12.23
CA ILE A 56 10.80 13.65 11.43
C ILE A 56 10.51 12.37 12.20
N TRP A 57 9.25 11.99 12.22
CA TRP A 57 8.74 10.84 12.93
C TRP A 57 8.00 9.88 11.99
N LEU A 58 8.17 8.58 12.23
CA LEU A 58 7.36 7.50 11.65
C LEU A 58 6.65 6.76 12.78
N PHE A 59 5.42 6.33 12.52
CA PHE A 59 4.65 5.56 13.49
C PHE A 59 4.75 4.06 13.15
N ARG A 60 5.39 3.30 14.04
CA ARG A 60 5.51 1.83 14.01
C ARG A 60 5.89 1.24 12.64
N PRO A 61 6.95 1.70 11.97
CA PRO A 61 7.35 1.22 10.65
C PRO A 61 7.76 -0.27 10.65
N ASP A 62 8.10 -0.83 11.80
CA ASP A 62 8.37 -2.25 12.03
C ASP A 62 7.13 -3.11 11.71
N GLU A 63 5.93 -2.67 12.06
CA GLU A 63 4.69 -3.39 11.72
C GLU A 63 4.41 -3.36 10.21
N ASN A 64 4.74 -2.26 9.53
CA ASN A 64 4.66 -2.19 8.08
C ASN A 64 5.65 -3.16 7.42
N PHE A 65 6.87 -3.25 7.94
CA PHE A 65 7.88 -4.21 7.47
C PHE A 65 7.39 -5.66 7.63
N ARG A 66 6.86 -6.01 8.80
CA ARG A 66 6.32 -7.36 9.04
C ARG A 66 5.15 -7.66 8.11
N ARG A 67 4.24 -6.69 7.89
CA ARG A 67 3.06 -6.88 7.05
C ARG A 67 3.41 -7.00 5.57
N ILE A 68 4.37 -6.23 5.03
CA ILE A 68 4.77 -6.39 3.62
C ILE A 68 5.38 -7.77 3.38
N ASN A 69 6.22 -8.27 4.27
CA ASN A 69 6.82 -9.60 4.13
C ASN A 69 5.80 -10.73 4.33
N ARG A 70 4.85 -10.59 5.27
CA ARG A 70 3.72 -11.52 5.39
C ARG A 70 2.87 -11.55 4.11
N SER A 71 2.62 -10.39 3.50
CA SER A 71 1.89 -10.30 2.24
C SER A 71 2.70 -10.88 1.07
N ALA A 72 3.99 -10.62 1.01
CA ALA A 72 4.92 -11.17 0.03
C ALA A 72 4.96 -12.70 0.10
N HIS A 73 5.10 -13.28 1.29
CA HIS A 73 5.07 -14.72 1.52
C HIS A 73 3.81 -15.38 0.94
N ARG A 74 2.61 -14.76 1.14
CA ARG A 74 1.35 -15.29 0.59
C ARG A 74 1.34 -15.38 -0.93
N LEU A 75 2.07 -14.49 -1.61
CA LEU A 75 2.18 -14.44 -3.07
C LEU A 75 3.49 -15.05 -3.60
N GLN A 76 4.22 -15.81 -2.79
CA GLN A 76 5.50 -16.42 -3.16
C GLN A 76 6.56 -15.41 -3.63
N ILE A 77 6.50 -14.19 -3.10
CA ILE A 77 7.53 -13.15 -3.32
C ILE A 77 8.60 -13.32 -2.24
N PRO A 78 9.90 -13.33 -2.58
CA PRO A 78 10.98 -13.45 -1.62
C PRO A 78 10.95 -12.36 -0.54
N GLU A 79 11.26 -12.74 0.71
CA GLU A 79 11.32 -11.81 1.83
C GLU A 79 12.31 -10.67 1.55
N PHE A 80 11.87 -9.43 1.77
CA PHE A 80 12.73 -8.26 1.60
C PHE A 80 13.58 -8.04 2.85
N PRO A 81 14.91 -7.79 2.72
CA PRO A 81 15.79 -7.65 3.88
C PRO A 81 15.45 -6.43 4.75
N GLU A 82 15.36 -6.66 6.07
CA GLU A 82 15.03 -5.63 7.06
C GLU A 82 15.97 -4.42 6.97
N LYS A 83 17.26 -4.67 6.89
CA LYS A 83 18.29 -3.63 6.75
C LYS A 83 18.01 -2.71 5.56
N TYR A 84 17.69 -3.27 4.40
CA TYR A 84 17.43 -2.50 3.17
C TYR A 84 16.14 -1.70 3.28
N PHE A 85 15.12 -2.25 3.93
CA PHE A 85 13.85 -1.57 4.15
C PHE A 85 14.02 -0.31 5.00
N PHE A 86 14.62 -0.43 6.18
CA PHE A 86 14.76 0.70 7.10
C PHE A 86 15.81 1.72 6.64
N GLU A 87 16.94 1.27 6.12
CA GLU A 87 17.95 2.17 5.57
C GLU A 87 17.43 2.91 4.34
N GLY A 88 16.69 2.23 3.47
CA GLY A 88 16.05 2.83 2.30
C GLY A 88 15.06 3.93 2.67
N ILE A 89 14.15 3.67 3.61
CA ILE A 89 13.21 4.68 4.11
C ILE A 89 13.95 5.85 4.74
N LYS A 90 14.92 5.59 5.61
CA LYS A 90 15.68 6.63 6.30
C LYS A 90 16.42 7.54 5.33
N GLN A 91 17.09 6.96 4.34
CA GLN A 91 17.84 7.72 3.35
C GLN A 91 16.92 8.52 2.42
N LEU A 92 15.85 7.91 1.93
CA LEU A 92 14.89 8.55 1.03
C LEU A 92 14.18 9.73 1.72
N VAL A 93 13.69 9.51 2.94
CA VAL A 93 13.03 10.56 3.74
C VAL A 93 14.01 11.70 4.08
N LYS A 94 15.28 11.39 4.34
CA LYS A 94 16.31 12.40 4.61
C LYS A 94 16.61 13.25 3.38
N ILE A 95 16.71 12.65 2.20
CA ILE A 95 17.05 13.39 0.96
C ILE A 95 15.87 14.27 0.52
N ASP A 96 14.64 13.78 0.67
CA ASP A 96 13.41 14.46 0.27
C ASP A 96 12.71 15.17 1.44
N GLN A 97 13.40 15.44 2.55
CA GLN A 97 12.80 16.03 3.75
C GLN A 97 12.14 17.41 3.54
N ALA A 98 12.54 18.15 2.51
CA ALA A 98 11.95 19.43 2.15
C ALA A 98 10.46 19.29 1.72
N TRP A 99 10.04 18.13 1.27
CA TRP A 99 8.67 17.84 0.90
C TRP A 99 7.75 17.61 2.11
N ILE A 100 8.30 17.44 3.32
CA ILE A 100 7.53 17.23 4.55
C ILE A 100 7.20 18.59 5.13
N LYS A 101 5.98 19.07 4.86
CA LYS A 101 5.49 20.34 5.42
C LYS A 101 5.14 20.16 6.89
N GLN A 102 5.36 21.22 7.69
CA GLN A 102 4.83 21.32 9.04
C GLN A 102 3.33 21.61 9.04
N GLY A 103 2.70 21.37 10.17
CA GLY A 103 1.31 21.72 10.42
C GLY A 103 0.38 20.51 10.42
N GLU A 104 -0.75 20.71 11.06
CA GLU A 104 -1.79 19.68 11.19
C GLU A 104 -2.27 19.21 9.82
N GLY A 105 -2.47 17.90 9.68
CA GLY A 105 -2.90 17.26 8.44
C GLY A 105 -1.79 17.05 7.41
N ASN A 106 -0.64 17.73 7.50
CA ASN A 106 0.46 17.56 6.58
C ASN A 106 1.31 16.33 6.93
N SER A 107 1.72 15.60 5.92
CA SER A 107 2.63 14.45 6.06
C SER A 107 3.26 14.08 4.72
N LEU A 108 4.29 13.26 4.77
CA LEU A 108 4.83 12.59 3.60
C LEU A 108 4.33 11.15 3.59
N TYR A 109 3.55 10.79 2.58
CA TYR A 109 3.13 9.41 2.35
C TYR A 109 4.27 8.62 1.74
N ILE A 110 4.62 7.49 2.34
CA ILE A 110 5.67 6.58 1.90
C ILE A 110 5.01 5.32 1.40
N ARG A 111 5.28 4.93 0.15
CA ARG A 111 4.73 3.75 -0.53
C ARG A 111 5.83 2.74 -0.86
N PRO A 112 6.17 1.81 0.05
CA PRO A 112 6.91 0.61 -0.30
C PRO A 112 6.03 -0.34 -1.11
N PHE A 113 6.59 -0.96 -2.14
CA PHE A 113 5.91 -1.99 -2.93
C PHE A 113 6.91 -2.90 -3.62
N VAL A 114 6.48 -4.12 -3.92
CA VAL A 114 7.26 -5.09 -4.67
C VAL A 114 6.37 -5.76 -5.70
N PHE A 115 6.92 -6.02 -6.86
CA PHE A 115 6.21 -6.66 -7.96
C PHE A 115 7.11 -7.55 -8.79
N ALA A 116 6.51 -8.54 -9.44
CA ALA A 116 7.17 -9.48 -10.32
C ALA A 116 7.54 -8.82 -11.65
N SER A 117 8.82 -8.90 -12.02
CA SER A 117 9.36 -8.21 -13.21
C SER A 117 9.87 -9.16 -14.30
N GLN A 118 9.91 -10.47 -14.03
CA GLN A 118 10.37 -11.47 -15.01
C GLN A 118 9.56 -11.40 -16.31
N PRO A 119 10.22 -11.36 -17.46
CA PRO A 119 9.54 -11.34 -18.76
C PRO A 119 9.04 -12.74 -19.15
N THR A 120 7.88 -13.11 -18.65
CA THR A 120 7.22 -14.39 -18.89
C THR A 120 5.70 -14.27 -18.84
N VAL A 121 5.00 -15.07 -19.63
CA VAL A 121 3.54 -15.24 -19.58
C VAL A 121 3.15 -16.59 -18.97
N GLN A 122 4.08 -17.27 -18.32
CA GLN A 122 3.79 -18.48 -17.57
C GLN A 122 3.08 -18.13 -16.26
N ALA A 123 1.97 -18.80 -15.97
CA ALA A 123 1.21 -18.62 -14.72
C ALA A 123 1.89 -19.36 -13.55
N SER A 124 3.01 -18.82 -13.08
CA SER A 124 3.80 -19.31 -11.94
C SER A 124 4.36 -18.14 -11.15
N ALA A 125 4.91 -18.44 -9.96
CA ALA A 125 5.69 -17.44 -9.23
C ALA A 125 6.90 -17.00 -10.09
N SER A 126 7.22 -15.73 -10.02
CA SER A 126 8.34 -15.12 -10.74
C SER A 126 9.67 -15.44 -10.08
N ASP A 127 10.76 -15.45 -10.87
CA ASP A 127 12.14 -15.52 -10.37
C ASP A 127 12.82 -14.15 -10.28
N GLU A 128 12.18 -13.10 -10.81
CA GLU A 128 12.69 -11.73 -10.76
C GLU A 128 11.65 -10.77 -10.19
N TYR A 129 12.09 -9.89 -9.29
CA TYR A 129 11.23 -8.88 -8.66
C TYR A 129 11.94 -7.52 -8.57
N ILE A 130 11.13 -6.47 -8.47
CA ILE A 130 11.61 -5.12 -8.16
C ILE A 130 10.89 -4.65 -6.90
N PHE A 131 11.67 -4.30 -5.87
CA PHE A 131 11.18 -3.61 -4.68
C PHE A 131 11.47 -2.12 -4.83
N MET A 132 10.47 -1.30 -4.51
CA MET A 132 10.59 0.16 -4.62
C MET A 132 9.97 0.87 -3.42
N ILE A 133 10.45 2.08 -3.17
CA ILE A 133 9.81 3.04 -2.28
C ILE A 133 9.70 4.36 -3.03
N ILE A 134 8.49 4.91 -3.10
CA ILE A 134 8.19 6.24 -3.62
C ILE A 134 7.48 7.05 -2.56
N CYS A 135 7.59 8.37 -2.59
CA CYS A 135 6.98 9.27 -1.62
C CYS A 135 6.13 10.35 -2.29
N ALA A 136 5.08 10.79 -1.59
CA ALA A 136 4.23 11.87 -2.03
C ALA A 136 3.82 12.77 -0.85
N PRO A 137 3.89 14.09 -0.95
CA PRO A 137 3.32 14.98 0.06
C PRO A 137 1.80 14.84 0.06
N VAL A 138 1.21 14.71 1.23
CA VAL A 138 -0.24 14.61 1.42
C VAL A 138 -0.69 15.55 2.52
N THR A 139 -1.91 16.05 2.34
CA THR A 139 -2.65 16.84 3.34
C THR A 139 -3.76 15.98 3.94
N THR A 140 -4.63 16.57 4.72
CA THR A 140 -5.81 15.88 5.26
C THR A 140 -6.64 15.25 4.14
N TYR A 141 -6.99 13.99 4.28
CA TYR A 141 -7.66 13.21 3.24
C TYR A 141 -9.11 13.65 3.01
N TYR A 142 -9.81 14.05 4.08
CA TYR A 142 -11.16 14.61 4.03
C TYR A 142 -11.17 16.02 4.58
N SER A 143 -11.67 16.94 3.79
CA SER A 143 -11.72 18.38 4.12
C SER A 143 -13.08 18.86 4.65
N GLY A 144 -13.97 17.97 5.04
CA GLY A 144 -15.27 18.45 5.50
C GLY A 144 -16.26 17.39 5.98
N GLY A 145 -16.52 17.38 7.26
CA GLY A 145 -17.69 16.76 7.86
C GLY A 145 -17.70 15.23 7.87
N ASP A 146 -18.86 14.70 8.22
CA ASP A 146 -19.13 13.26 8.23
C ASP A 146 -19.19 12.70 6.80
N ILE A 147 -18.76 11.47 6.62
CA ILE A 147 -18.84 10.75 5.35
C ILE A 147 -19.95 9.70 5.40
N ASN A 148 -20.67 9.55 4.29
CA ASN A 148 -21.63 8.47 4.12
C ASN A 148 -20.91 7.21 3.66
N VAL A 149 -21.20 6.08 4.32
CA VAL A 149 -20.61 4.79 3.99
C VAL A 149 -21.71 3.79 3.62
N LEU A 150 -21.44 2.97 2.60
CA LEU A 150 -22.32 1.88 2.18
C LEU A 150 -21.86 0.59 2.87
N ILE A 151 -22.79 -0.13 3.48
CA ILE A 151 -22.51 -1.51 3.93
C ILE A 151 -22.69 -2.44 2.72
N ALA A 152 -21.66 -3.24 2.42
CA ALA A 152 -21.68 -4.16 1.30
C ALA A 152 -22.64 -5.33 1.58
N GLU A 153 -23.56 -5.59 0.66
CA GLU A 153 -24.54 -6.68 0.73
C GLU A 153 -24.42 -7.67 -0.44
N GLU A 154 -23.61 -7.37 -1.44
CA GLU A 154 -23.48 -8.17 -2.66
C GLU A 154 -22.01 -8.54 -2.93
N TYR A 155 -21.11 -7.56 -2.82
CA TYR A 155 -19.71 -7.75 -3.15
C TYR A 155 -18.87 -7.99 -1.90
N SER A 156 -17.93 -8.92 -1.97
CA SER A 156 -17.01 -9.23 -0.88
C SER A 156 -15.57 -8.83 -1.24
N ARG A 157 -14.84 -8.33 -0.24
CA ARG A 157 -13.42 -7.96 -0.37
C ARG A 157 -12.50 -9.15 -0.13
N ALA A 158 -12.89 -10.05 0.74
CA ALA A 158 -12.10 -11.20 1.19
C ALA A 158 -13.00 -12.40 1.43
N ALA A 159 -12.48 -13.59 1.19
CA ALA A 159 -13.15 -14.86 1.47
C ALA A 159 -12.21 -15.79 2.26
N ASN A 160 -12.77 -16.79 2.93
CA ASN A 160 -12.01 -17.81 3.66
C ASN A 160 -11.03 -18.52 2.72
N GLY A 161 -9.75 -18.64 3.15
CA GLY A 161 -8.70 -19.22 2.32
C GLY A 161 -8.17 -18.30 1.19
N GLY A 162 -8.80 -17.17 0.98
CA GLY A 162 -8.38 -16.16 -0.02
C GLY A 162 -7.14 -15.36 0.39
N VAL A 163 -6.90 -14.27 -0.32
CA VAL A 163 -5.75 -13.37 -0.11
C VAL A 163 -6.10 -12.09 0.66
N GLY A 164 -7.29 -12.02 1.28
CA GLY A 164 -7.81 -10.82 1.94
C GLY A 164 -6.93 -10.25 3.05
N PHE A 165 -6.18 -11.09 3.77
CA PHE A 165 -5.24 -10.67 4.81
C PHE A 165 -3.92 -10.10 4.27
N ALA A 166 -3.59 -10.38 3.00
CA ALA A 166 -2.41 -9.86 2.34
C ALA A 166 -2.71 -8.49 1.72
N LYS A 167 -1.74 -7.58 1.78
CA LYS A 167 -1.86 -6.28 1.11
C LYS A 167 -1.45 -6.41 -0.37
N ALA A 168 -2.17 -7.29 -1.08
CA ALA A 168 -1.96 -7.62 -2.48
C ALA A 168 -2.68 -6.63 -3.41
N ALA A 169 -2.03 -6.24 -4.51
CA ALA A 169 -2.57 -5.27 -5.45
C ALA A 169 -3.93 -5.68 -6.02
N GLY A 170 -4.11 -6.96 -6.35
CA GLY A 170 -5.34 -7.51 -6.91
C GLY A 170 -6.57 -7.33 -6.01
N ASN A 171 -6.39 -7.36 -4.66
CA ASN A 171 -7.49 -7.12 -3.73
C ASN A 171 -8.11 -5.72 -3.89
N TYR A 172 -7.32 -4.74 -4.34
CA TYR A 172 -7.78 -3.36 -4.52
C TYR A 172 -8.46 -3.17 -5.87
N ALA A 173 -7.96 -3.80 -6.93
CA ALA A 173 -8.61 -3.76 -8.24
C ALA A 173 -10.04 -4.34 -8.19
N ALA A 174 -10.26 -5.43 -7.46
CA ALA A 174 -11.57 -6.03 -7.26
C ALA A 174 -12.60 -5.09 -6.58
N GLN A 175 -12.13 -4.07 -5.86
CA GLN A 175 -12.98 -3.10 -5.16
C GLN A 175 -13.41 -1.92 -6.04
N PHE A 176 -12.83 -1.70 -7.20
CA PHE A 176 -13.07 -0.49 -8.00
C PHE A 176 -14.52 -0.41 -8.50
N TYR A 177 -15.07 -1.50 -8.99
CA TYR A 177 -16.46 -1.52 -9.46
C TYR A 177 -17.47 -1.20 -8.35
N PRO A 178 -17.52 -1.96 -7.24
CA PRO A 178 -18.47 -1.67 -6.17
C PRO A 178 -18.25 -0.28 -5.54
N THR A 179 -17.01 0.20 -5.44
CA THR A 179 -16.72 1.56 -4.97
C THR A 179 -17.29 2.62 -5.92
N SER A 180 -17.17 2.41 -7.24
CA SER A 180 -17.76 3.30 -8.23
C SER A 180 -19.29 3.34 -8.13
N GLU A 181 -19.93 2.20 -7.93
CA GLU A 181 -21.40 2.14 -7.74
C GLU A 181 -21.85 2.81 -6.42
N ALA A 182 -21.08 2.66 -5.34
CA ALA A 182 -21.33 3.35 -4.08
C ALA A 182 -21.23 4.88 -4.24
N LEU A 183 -20.22 5.37 -4.94
CA LEU A 183 -20.03 6.80 -5.23
C LEU A 183 -21.21 7.39 -6.02
N LYS A 184 -21.74 6.67 -7.03
CA LYS A 184 -22.91 7.09 -7.79
C LYS A 184 -24.17 7.24 -6.93
N LYS A 185 -24.25 6.48 -5.82
CA LYS A 185 -25.34 6.53 -4.84
C LYS A 185 -25.09 7.56 -3.73
N GLY A 186 -24.01 8.34 -3.78
CA GLY A 186 -23.67 9.39 -2.81
C GLY A 186 -22.92 8.91 -1.58
N PHE A 187 -22.42 7.66 -1.59
CA PHE A 187 -21.55 7.13 -0.52
C PHE A 187 -20.08 7.35 -0.87
N GLN A 188 -19.27 7.78 0.10
CA GLN A 188 -17.85 8.04 -0.09
C GLN A 188 -16.97 6.80 0.14
N GLN A 189 -17.49 5.80 0.87
CA GLN A 189 -16.75 4.58 1.22
C GLN A 189 -17.67 3.37 1.34
N ILE A 190 -17.07 2.17 1.38
CA ILE A 190 -17.76 0.91 1.62
C ILE A 190 -17.22 0.30 2.92
N ILE A 191 -18.12 -0.17 3.77
CA ILE A 191 -17.86 -1.13 4.85
C ILE A 191 -18.08 -2.52 4.28
N TRP A 192 -17.02 -3.31 4.24
CA TRP A 192 -17.06 -4.67 3.72
C TRP A 192 -17.56 -5.64 4.78
N THR A 193 -18.37 -6.57 4.35
CA THR A 193 -18.93 -7.64 5.18
C THR A 193 -18.33 -9.00 4.79
N ASP A 194 -18.59 -10.01 5.60
CA ASP A 194 -18.13 -11.37 5.34
C ASP A 194 -18.68 -11.92 4.03
N ALA A 195 -17.92 -12.81 3.38
CA ALA A 195 -18.24 -13.34 2.06
C ALA A 195 -19.34 -14.41 2.06
N ASN A 196 -19.76 -14.90 3.23
CA ASN A 196 -20.73 -16.00 3.30
C ASN A 196 -22.18 -15.47 3.32
N ASN A 197 -22.48 -14.66 4.33
CA ASN A 197 -23.86 -14.22 4.59
C ASN A 197 -24.03 -12.70 4.64
N HIS A 198 -22.94 -11.94 4.56
CA HIS A 198 -22.92 -10.47 4.73
C HIS A 198 -23.47 -9.99 6.10
N GLU A 199 -23.26 -10.79 7.15
CA GLU A 199 -23.76 -10.49 8.51
C GLU A 199 -22.74 -9.80 9.40
N TYR A 200 -21.43 -10.02 9.16
CA TYR A 200 -20.36 -9.52 9.99
C TYR A 200 -19.54 -8.44 9.28
N LEU A 201 -19.25 -7.35 9.99
CA LEU A 201 -18.38 -6.29 9.48
C LEU A 201 -16.91 -6.76 9.52
N GLU A 202 -16.21 -6.72 8.37
CA GLU A 202 -14.84 -7.21 8.28
C GLU A 202 -13.82 -6.09 8.08
N ALA A 203 -14.04 -5.17 7.17
CA ALA A 203 -13.05 -4.17 6.80
C ALA A 203 -13.67 -2.88 6.27
N VAL A 204 -12.97 -1.79 6.53
CA VAL A 204 -13.12 -0.50 5.81
C VAL A 204 -11.75 -0.05 5.33
N SER A 205 -11.73 0.97 4.48
CA SER A 205 -10.48 1.59 4.03
C SER A 205 -9.71 2.31 5.17
N TYR A 206 -10.31 2.46 6.34
CA TYR A 206 -9.76 3.14 7.53
C TYR A 206 -9.73 2.24 8.76
N THR A 207 -8.82 2.58 9.69
CA THR A 207 -8.58 1.79 10.90
C THR A 207 -9.54 2.05 12.06
N HIS A 208 -10.41 3.07 11.97
CA HIS A 208 -11.33 3.43 13.05
C HIS A 208 -12.72 3.77 12.52
N LEU A 209 -13.72 3.09 13.07
CA LEU A 209 -15.13 3.48 13.08
C LEU A 209 -15.48 3.94 14.49
N THR A 210 -15.89 5.20 14.64
CA THR A 210 -16.54 5.65 15.87
C THR A 210 -18.04 5.52 15.65
N LEU A 211 -18.64 4.50 16.25
CA LEU A 211 -20.09 4.41 16.29
C LEU A 211 -20.61 5.42 17.34
N PRO A 212 -21.69 6.16 17.04
CA PRO A 212 -22.31 7.01 18.05
C PRO A 212 -22.79 6.12 19.20
N THR A 213 -22.19 6.27 20.36
CA THR A 213 -22.69 5.65 21.59
C THR A 213 -23.89 6.47 22.06
N ASN A 214 -25.09 6.00 21.77
CA ASN A 214 -26.26 6.47 22.49
C ASN A 214 -26.06 6.09 23.98
N ARG A 215 -25.71 7.06 24.78
CA ARG A 215 -25.89 6.92 26.24
C ARG A 215 -27.40 6.91 26.47
N CYS A 216 -27.93 5.73 26.77
CA CYS A 216 -29.22 5.62 27.48
C CYS A 216 -29.10 6.16 28.87
#